data_a25644c6b9cce303447a87f0e818600b
#
_entry.id   a25644c6b9cce303447a87f0e818600b
#
_cell.length_a   1.000
_cell.length_b   1.000
_cell.length_c   1.000
_cell.angle_alpha   90.00
_cell.angle_beta   90.00
_cell.angle_gamma   90.00
#
_symmetry.space_group_name_H-M   'P 1'
#
loop_
_entity.id
_entity.type
_entity.pdbx_description
1 polymer ?
#
loop_
_entity_poly.entity_id
_entity_poly.type
_entity_poly.pdbx_seq_one_letter_code
_entity_poly.pdbx_strand_id
1 'polypeptide(L)'
;MEELEFSMIDEMLEKAKKAQAEVENYTQEQVDALVKAIGKAIYDNAEMLANEAVTETGYGRVDSKIYKQKKATAAAWYYLRDKKSVGIIDNDTINGVVTFAKPVGVVACLTPSTNPTSTTGSNGMNVIKCRNAMIVSPHPAAKNVTI
;
A
#
# COMPACT_ATOMS: atom_id res chain seq x y z
N MET A 1 22.16 8.08 -19.78
CA MET A 1 21.64 7.45 -18.56
C MET A 1 20.44 8.22 -18.02
N GLU A 2 20.52 9.53 -17.79
CA GLU A 2 19.38 10.35 -17.34
C GLU A 2 18.13 10.24 -18.22
N GLU A 3 18.24 10.34 -19.55
CA GLU A 3 17.09 10.21 -20.47
C GLU A 3 16.41 8.85 -20.41
N LEU A 4 17.14 7.76 -20.18
CA LEU A 4 16.59 6.42 -20.03
C LEU A 4 15.87 6.24 -18.69
N GLU A 5 16.36 6.86 -17.62
CA GLU A 5 15.73 6.85 -16.30
C GLU A 5 14.41 7.64 -16.29
N PHE A 6 14.38 8.80 -16.92
CA PHE A 6 13.15 9.58 -17.10
C PHE A 6 12.09 8.82 -17.90
N SER A 7 12.48 8.17 -19.00
CA SER A 7 11.57 7.35 -19.82
C SER A 7 10.95 6.20 -19.03
N MET A 8 11.72 5.52 -18.17
CA MET A 8 11.21 4.43 -17.32
C MET A 8 10.23 4.95 -16.26
N ILE A 9 10.50 6.09 -15.64
CA ILE A 9 9.60 6.71 -14.66
C ILE A 9 8.30 7.14 -15.33
N ASP A 10 8.37 7.73 -16.51
CA ASP A 10 7.19 8.14 -17.28
C ASP A 10 6.30 6.95 -17.64
N GLU A 11 6.90 5.83 -18.06
CA GLU A 11 6.15 4.59 -18.34
C GLU A 11 5.47 4.03 -17.08
N MET A 12 6.16 4.03 -15.94
CA MET A 12 5.60 3.60 -14.66
C MET A 12 4.44 4.49 -14.24
N LEU A 13 4.60 5.81 -14.41
CA LEU A 13 3.58 6.80 -14.08
C LEU A 13 2.33 6.64 -14.96
N GLU A 14 2.51 6.43 -16.26
CA GLU A 14 1.38 6.20 -17.17
C GLU A 14 0.63 4.88 -16.85
N LYS A 15 1.35 3.82 -16.50
CA LYS A 15 0.72 2.56 -16.03
C LYS A 15 -0.05 2.79 -14.72
N ALA A 16 0.54 3.52 -13.79
CA ALA A 16 -0.10 3.81 -12.50
C ALA A 16 -1.35 4.71 -12.66
N LYS A 17 -1.32 5.70 -13.55
CA LYS A 17 -2.48 6.54 -13.88
C LYS A 17 -3.62 5.73 -14.47
N LYS A 18 -3.33 4.80 -15.40
CA LYS A 18 -4.34 3.90 -15.98
C LYS A 18 -4.99 3.02 -14.90
N ALA A 19 -4.17 2.40 -14.05
CA ALA A 19 -4.66 1.59 -12.95
C ALA A 19 -5.49 2.41 -11.94
N GLN A 20 -5.08 3.64 -11.65
CA GLN A 20 -5.81 4.54 -10.76
C GLN A 20 -7.18 4.93 -11.36
N ALA A 21 -7.25 5.24 -12.64
CA ALA A 21 -8.50 5.58 -13.32
C ALA A 21 -9.52 4.42 -13.29
N GLU A 22 -9.04 3.17 -13.29
CA GLU A 22 -9.90 1.99 -13.12
C GLU A 22 -10.41 1.87 -11.68
N VAL A 23 -9.50 1.94 -10.69
CA VAL A 23 -9.82 1.80 -9.26
C VAL A 23 -10.68 2.97 -8.75
N GLU A 24 -10.61 4.15 -9.36
CA GLU A 24 -11.45 5.30 -9.00
C GLU A 24 -12.95 5.00 -9.10
N ASN A 25 -13.34 4.08 -9.97
CA ASN A 25 -14.73 3.70 -10.18
C ASN A 25 -15.21 2.55 -9.27
N TYR A 26 -14.33 2.01 -8.42
CA TYR A 26 -14.68 0.90 -7.54
C TYR A 26 -15.63 1.32 -6.42
N THR A 27 -16.55 0.41 -6.07
CA THR A 27 -17.44 0.55 -4.92
C THR A 27 -16.65 0.38 -3.61
N GLN A 28 -17.28 0.73 -2.47
CA GLN A 28 -16.66 0.52 -1.16
C GLN A 28 -16.33 -0.97 -0.93
N GLU A 29 -17.24 -1.87 -1.33
CA GLU A 29 -17.08 -3.33 -1.17
C GLU A 29 -15.91 -3.85 -2.01
N GLN A 30 -15.75 -3.37 -3.24
CA GLN A 30 -14.63 -3.73 -4.12
C GLN A 30 -13.30 -3.26 -3.54
N VAL A 31 -13.26 -2.02 -3.06
CA VAL A 31 -12.07 -1.46 -2.40
C VAL A 31 -11.71 -2.25 -1.13
N ASP A 32 -12.70 -2.55 -0.30
CA ASP A 32 -12.49 -3.31 0.94
C ASP A 32 -12.02 -4.74 0.67
N ALA A 33 -12.53 -5.36 -0.39
CA ALA A 33 -12.07 -6.68 -0.84
C ALA A 33 -10.59 -6.65 -1.26
N LEU A 34 -10.15 -5.62 -2.00
CA LEU A 34 -8.74 -5.44 -2.39
C LEU A 34 -7.84 -5.22 -1.17
N VAL A 35 -8.23 -4.32 -0.27
CA VAL A 35 -7.46 -4.05 0.96
C VAL A 35 -7.31 -5.33 1.80
N LYS A 36 -8.38 -6.10 1.93
CA LYS A 36 -8.36 -7.41 2.61
C LYS A 36 -7.44 -8.40 1.93
N ALA A 37 -7.49 -8.48 0.59
CA ALA A 37 -6.65 -9.41 -0.18
C ALA A 37 -5.17 -9.07 -0.02
N ILE A 38 -4.78 -7.79 -0.09
CA ILE A 38 -3.41 -7.33 0.15
C ILE A 38 -2.96 -7.72 1.56
N GLY A 39 -3.75 -7.37 2.58
CA GLY A 39 -3.45 -7.68 3.97
C GLY A 39 -3.32 -9.19 4.21
N LYS A 40 -4.23 -9.99 3.63
CA LYS A 40 -4.18 -11.45 3.74
C LYS A 40 -2.93 -12.04 3.08
N ALA A 41 -2.58 -11.60 1.89
CA ALA A 41 -1.38 -12.08 1.19
C ALA A 41 -0.11 -11.82 2.01
N ILE A 42 0.03 -10.64 2.60
CA ILE A 42 1.18 -10.29 3.44
C ILE A 42 1.18 -11.09 4.75
N TYR A 43 0.03 -11.25 5.37
CA TYR A 43 -0.10 -12.01 6.63
C TYR A 43 0.24 -13.49 6.45
N ASP A 44 -0.28 -14.10 5.39
CA ASP A 44 -0.09 -15.53 5.11
C ASP A 44 1.36 -15.85 4.71
N ASN A 45 2.04 -14.91 4.03
CA ASN A 45 3.45 -15.05 3.61
C ASN A 45 4.46 -14.41 4.58
N ALA A 46 4.04 -14.07 5.80
CA ALA A 46 4.88 -13.34 6.75
C ALA A 46 6.22 -14.05 7.09
N GLU A 47 6.25 -15.38 7.10
CA GLU A 47 7.45 -16.17 7.36
C GLU A 47 8.45 -16.08 6.19
N MET A 48 7.97 -16.27 4.96
CA MET A 48 8.79 -16.15 3.75
C MET A 48 9.38 -14.74 3.66
N LEU A 49 8.53 -13.72 3.74
CA LEU A 49 8.94 -12.31 3.66
C LEU A 49 9.93 -11.90 4.76
N ALA A 50 9.79 -12.46 5.98
CA ALA A 50 10.72 -12.18 7.07
C ALA A 50 12.10 -12.81 6.83
N ASN A 51 12.14 -14.04 6.33
CA ASN A 51 13.38 -14.73 5.97
C ASN A 51 14.13 -13.97 4.87
N GLU A 52 13.44 -13.63 3.78
CA GLU A 52 14.01 -12.88 2.67
C GLU A 52 14.53 -11.51 3.11
N ALA A 53 13.74 -10.78 3.91
CA ALA A 53 14.14 -9.47 4.40
C ALA A 53 15.40 -9.53 5.29
N VAL A 54 15.54 -10.53 6.16
CA VAL A 54 16.75 -10.71 6.99
C VAL A 54 17.92 -11.12 6.12
N THR A 55 17.71 -12.05 5.19
CA THR A 55 18.76 -12.54 4.28
C THR A 55 19.32 -11.42 3.41
N GLU A 56 18.48 -10.59 2.82
CA GLU A 56 18.91 -9.52 1.93
C GLU A 56 19.51 -8.33 2.69
N THR A 57 18.86 -7.92 3.79
CA THR A 57 19.25 -6.67 4.47
C THR A 57 20.25 -6.86 5.62
N GLY A 58 20.34 -8.06 6.19
CA GLY A 58 21.08 -8.31 7.41
C GLY A 58 20.45 -7.70 8.68
N TYR A 59 19.26 -7.07 8.60
CA TYR A 59 18.64 -6.35 9.69
C TYR A 59 17.57 -7.16 10.41
N GLY A 60 17.70 -7.22 11.74
CA GLY A 60 16.72 -7.79 12.65
C GLY A 60 16.76 -9.31 12.73
N ARG A 61 15.75 -9.89 13.36
CA ARG A 61 15.58 -11.33 13.58
C ARG A 61 14.32 -11.79 12.88
N VAL A 62 14.35 -12.99 12.30
CA VAL A 62 13.23 -13.57 11.53
C VAL A 62 11.97 -13.66 12.37
N ASP A 63 12.07 -14.24 13.59
CA ASP A 63 10.94 -14.39 14.52
C ASP A 63 10.25 -13.05 14.84
N SER A 64 11.07 -12.03 15.13
CA SER A 64 10.58 -10.68 15.42
C SER A 64 9.94 -10.02 14.19
N LYS A 65 10.49 -10.26 12.99
CA LYS A 65 9.91 -9.75 11.74
C LYS A 65 8.59 -10.44 11.41
N ILE A 66 8.46 -11.77 11.61
CA ILE A 66 7.20 -12.52 11.44
C ILE A 66 6.13 -11.91 12.36
N TYR A 67 6.44 -11.78 13.65
CA TYR A 67 5.50 -11.20 14.61
C TYR A 67 5.06 -9.80 14.21
N LYS A 68 6.02 -8.93 13.91
CA LYS A 68 5.75 -7.55 13.48
C LYS A 68 4.90 -7.51 12.21
N GLN A 69 5.25 -8.30 11.18
CA GLN A 69 4.52 -8.38 9.93
C GLN A 69 3.04 -8.72 10.15
N LYS A 70 2.78 -9.80 10.89
CA LYS A 70 1.41 -10.24 11.21
C LYS A 70 0.65 -9.19 12.03
N LYS A 71 1.27 -8.63 13.05
CA LYS A 71 0.63 -7.62 13.91
C LYS A 71 0.35 -6.31 13.18
N ALA A 72 1.31 -5.79 12.42
CA ALA A 72 1.14 -4.55 11.66
C ALA A 72 0.05 -4.68 10.59
N THR A 73 0.05 -5.80 9.85
CA THR A 73 -0.95 -6.06 8.81
C THR A 73 -2.35 -6.24 9.40
N ALA A 74 -2.47 -7.00 10.48
CA ALA A 74 -3.76 -7.17 11.17
C ALA A 74 -4.27 -5.82 11.72
N ALA A 75 -3.41 -5.03 12.37
CA ALA A 75 -3.77 -3.72 12.90
C ALA A 75 -4.23 -2.77 11.78
N ALA A 76 -3.52 -2.73 10.65
CA ALA A 76 -3.93 -1.92 9.49
C ALA A 76 -5.30 -2.35 8.98
N TRP A 77 -5.55 -3.66 8.83
CA TRP A 77 -6.85 -4.17 8.43
C TRP A 77 -7.96 -3.79 9.40
N TYR A 78 -7.77 -4.02 10.71
CA TYR A 78 -8.77 -3.67 11.73
C TYR A 78 -9.08 -2.17 11.78
N TYR A 79 -8.10 -1.33 11.50
CA TYR A 79 -8.29 0.11 11.42
C TYR A 79 -9.07 0.53 10.16
N LEU A 80 -8.78 -0.09 9.01
CA LEU A 80 -9.30 0.33 7.70
C LEU A 80 -10.67 -0.27 7.34
N ARG A 81 -10.98 -1.50 7.77
CA ARG A 81 -12.13 -2.28 7.31
C ARG A 81 -13.48 -1.55 7.44
N ASP A 82 -13.64 -0.78 8.52
CA ASP A 82 -14.91 -0.10 8.83
C ASP A 82 -14.90 1.40 8.43
N LYS A 83 -13.82 1.86 7.77
CA LYS A 83 -13.70 3.25 7.32
C LYS A 83 -14.37 3.44 5.97
N LYS A 84 -15.26 4.42 5.86
CA LYS A 84 -15.77 4.87 4.57
C LYS A 84 -14.66 5.61 3.82
N SER A 85 -14.49 5.27 2.55
CA SER A 85 -13.47 5.86 1.67
C SER A 85 -13.96 6.07 0.23
N VAL A 86 -15.26 5.83 0.00
CA VAL A 86 -15.90 5.95 -1.31
C VAL A 86 -17.17 6.78 -1.18
N GLY A 87 -17.36 7.74 -2.07
CA GLY A 87 -18.54 8.59 -2.11
C GLY A 87 -18.63 9.56 -0.93
N ILE A 88 -19.81 9.76 -0.41
CA ILE A 88 -20.06 10.63 0.75
C ILE A 88 -19.56 9.92 2.01
N ILE A 89 -18.60 10.49 2.69
CA ILE A 89 -18.01 9.95 3.93
C ILE A 89 -18.53 10.64 5.19
N ASP A 90 -19.05 11.84 5.05
CA ASP A 90 -19.71 12.58 6.13
C ASP A 90 -20.77 13.55 5.57
N ASN A 91 -21.83 13.80 6.36
CA ASN A 91 -22.91 14.72 6.02
C ASN A 91 -23.36 15.48 7.29
N ASP A 92 -22.77 16.66 7.49
CA ASP A 92 -23.14 17.55 8.59
C ASP A 92 -24.33 18.41 8.17
N THR A 93 -25.53 17.94 8.51
CA THR A 93 -26.79 18.64 8.20
C THR A 93 -26.99 19.91 9.00
N ILE A 94 -26.26 20.08 10.12
CA ILE A 94 -26.37 21.29 10.97
C ILE A 94 -25.64 22.45 10.29
N ASN A 95 -24.43 22.20 9.79
CA ASN A 95 -23.62 23.21 9.11
C ASN A 95 -23.79 23.21 7.58
N GLY A 96 -24.59 22.30 7.04
CA GLY A 96 -24.83 22.19 5.60
C GLY A 96 -23.59 21.71 4.82
N VAL A 97 -22.72 20.91 5.42
CA VAL A 97 -21.45 20.45 4.83
C VAL A 97 -21.55 18.97 4.46
N VAL A 98 -21.21 18.65 3.22
CA VAL A 98 -21.09 17.25 2.76
C VAL A 98 -19.64 16.98 2.37
N THR A 99 -19.03 15.93 2.96
CA THR A 99 -17.66 15.53 2.70
C THR A 99 -17.62 14.32 1.77
N PHE A 100 -16.92 14.46 0.65
CA PHE A 100 -16.70 13.39 -0.33
C PHE A 100 -15.27 12.88 -0.26
N ALA A 101 -15.10 11.55 -0.29
CA ALA A 101 -13.80 10.92 -0.49
C ALA A 101 -13.38 11.01 -1.95
N LYS A 102 -12.21 11.57 -2.22
CA LYS A 102 -11.60 11.64 -3.55
C LYS A 102 -10.20 11.07 -3.52
N PRO A 103 -9.79 10.26 -4.53
CA PRO A 103 -8.39 9.87 -4.66
C PRO A 103 -7.52 11.09 -4.97
N VAL A 104 -6.25 11.01 -4.58
CA VAL A 104 -5.22 11.99 -4.96
C VAL A 104 -4.50 11.61 -6.26
N GLY A 105 -4.69 10.37 -6.71
CA GLY A 105 -4.12 9.86 -7.96
C GLY A 105 -3.05 8.80 -7.73
N VAL A 106 -1.82 9.08 -8.13
CA VAL A 106 -0.65 8.19 -7.98
C VAL A 106 0.19 8.63 -6.79
N VAL A 107 0.48 7.69 -5.89
CA VAL A 107 1.29 7.92 -4.68
C VAL A 107 2.66 7.27 -4.86
N ALA A 108 3.74 8.06 -4.73
CA ALA A 108 5.10 7.54 -4.67
C ALA A 108 5.43 7.11 -3.24
N CYS A 109 5.86 5.86 -3.07
CA CYS A 109 6.20 5.25 -1.80
C CYS A 109 7.68 4.87 -1.73
N LEU A 110 8.45 5.57 -0.92
CA LEU A 110 9.81 5.18 -0.57
C LEU A 110 9.77 4.18 0.58
N THR A 111 10.40 3.03 0.42
CA THR A 111 10.42 1.98 1.46
C THR A 111 11.80 1.81 2.06
N PRO A 112 11.92 1.68 3.40
CA PRO A 112 13.20 1.58 4.09
C PRO A 112 13.75 0.15 4.05
N SER A 113 15.06 -0.01 4.26
CA SER A 113 15.71 -1.31 4.43
C SER A 113 15.32 -2.03 5.72
N THR A 114 14.94 -1.29 6.77
CA THR A 114 14.60 -1.87 8.08
C THR A 114 13.24 -2.58 8.10
N ASN A 115 12.28 -2.10 7.30
CA ASN A 115 10.91 -2.60 7.25
C ASN A 115 10.37 -2.68 5.80
N PRO A 116 11.06 -3.31 4.87
CA PRO A 116 10.71 -3.25 3.45
C PRO A 116 9.30 -3.80 3.20
N THR A 117 9.02 -5.01 3.64
CA THR A 117 7.76 -5.72 3.37
C THR A 117 6.57 -5.15 4.12
N SER A 118 6.73 -4.85 5.42
CA SER A 118 5.63 -4.31 6.22
C SER A 118 5.26 -2.88 5.82
N THR A 119 6.24 -2.06 5.42
CA THR A 119 5.97 -0.70 4.93
C THR A 119 5.25 -0.74 3.60
N THR A 120 5.73 -1.54 2.64
CA THR A 120 5.07 -1.71 1.34
C THR A 120 3.63 -2.17 1.51
N GLY A 121 3.41 -3.18 2.35
CA GLY A 121 2.08 -3.71 2.59
C GLY A 121 1.13 -2.73 3.26
N SER A 122 1.57 -2.07 4.34
CA SER A 122 0.74 -1.10 5.04
C SER A 122 0.42 0.11 4.16
N ASN A 123 1.39 0.62 3.41
CA ASN A 123 1.16 1.71 2.47
C ASN A 123 0.21 1.28 1.35
N GLY A 124 0.38 0.08 0.79
CA GLY A 124 -0.52 -0.46 -0.22
C GLY A 124 -1.96 -0.54 0.25
N MET A 125 -2.20 -1.05 1.47
CA MET A 125 -3.54 -1.10 2.05
C MET A 125 -4.16 0.31 2.20
N ASN A 126 -3.40 1.30 2.68
CA ASN A 126 -3.88 2.67 2.85
C ASN A 126 -4.14 3.37 1.51
N VAL A 127 -3.22 3.22 0.55
CA VAL A 127 -3.29 3.84 -0.77
C VAL A 127 -4.50 3.31 -1.55
N ILE A 128 -4.68 1.98 -1.58
CA ILE A 128 -5.82 1.33 -2.24
C ILE A 128 -7.13 1.64 -1.53
N LYS A 129 -7.14 1.73 -0.19
CA LYS A 129 -8.35 2.12 0.55
C LYS A 129 -8.92 3.45 0.06
N CYS A 130 -8.07 4.37 -0.36
CA CYS A 130 -8.45 5.66 -0.91
C CYS A 130 -8.54 5.70 -2.45
N ARG A 131 -8.55 4.54 -3.12
CA ARG A 131 -8.65 4.38 -4.58
C ARG A 131 -7.52 5.07 -5.35
N ASN A 132 -6.32 5.09 -4.77
CA ASN A 132 -5.12 5.58 -5.44
C ASN A 132 -4.32 4.42 -6.04
N ALA A 133 -3.44 4.71 -7.00
CA ALA A 133 -2.36 3.82 -7.41
C ALA A 133 -1.08 4.14 -6.63
N MET A 134 -0.14 3.18 -6.57
CA MET A 134 1.12 3.32 -5.86
C MET A 134 2.29 2.91 -6.75
N ILE A 135 3.33 3.74 -6.75
CA ILE A 135 4.65 3.38 -7.29
C ILE A 135 5.58 3.21 -6.09
N VAL A 136 6.20 2.04 -5.98
CA VAL A 136 7.12 1.72 -4.87
C VAL A 136 8.56 1.93 -5.34
N SER A 137 9.32 2.71 -4.58
CA SER A 137 10.76 2.85 -4.73
C SER A 137 11.44 2.19 -3.54
N PRO A 138 12.01 0.97 -3.72
CA PRO A 138 12.66 0.24 -2.64
C PRO A 138 14.01 0.86 -2.29
N HIS A 139 14.39 0.74 -1.00
CA HIS A 139 15.78 0.99 -0.61
C HIS A 139 16.71 0.01 -1.34
N PRO A 140 17.89 0.45 -1.85
CA PRO A 140 18.79 -0.43 -2.60
C PRO A 140 19.17 -1.72 -1.88
N ALA A 141 19.35 -1.68 -0.55
CA ALA A 141 19.68 -2.85 0.28
C ALA A 141 18.47 -3.76 0.60
N ALA A 142 17.29 -3.50 0.05
CA ALA A 142 16.07 -4.30 0.25
C ALA A 142 15.24 -4.36 -1.04
N LYS A 143 15.89 -4.32 -2.19
CA LYS A 143 15.24 -4.22 -3.49
C LYS A 143 14.46 -5.49 -3.81
N ASN A 144 15.09 -6.66 -3.66
CA ASN A 144 14.51 -7.92 -4.10
C ASN A 144 13.30 -8.33 -3.24
N VAL A 145 13.39 -8.16 -1.93
CA VAL A 145 12.28 -8.50 -1.02
C VAL A 145 11.11 -7.51 -1.10
N THR A 146 11.32 -6.34 -1.72
CA THR A 146 10.26 -5.32 -1.87
C THR A 146 9.49 -5.49 -3.18
N ILE A 147 10.11 -6.07 -4.21
CA ILE A 147 9.55 -6.29 -5.55
C ILE A 147 8.95 -7.69 -5.65
#